data_15803a6e1fb6052a9aae63076fbcd84d
#
_entry.id   15803a6e1fb6052a9aae63076fbcd84d
#
_cell.length_a   1.000
_cell.length_b   1.000
_cell.length_c   1.000
_cell.angle_alpha   90.00
_cell.angle_beta   90.00
_cell.angle_gamma   90.00
#
_symmetry.space_group_name_H-M   'P 1'
#
loop_
_entity.id
_entity.type
_entity.pdbx_description
1 polymer ?
#
loop_
_entity_poly.entity_id
_entity_poly.type
_entity_poly.pdbx_seq_one_letter_code
_entity_poly.pdbx_strand_id
1 'polypeptide(L)'
;MQPFVSFSQVGHTYHSEKQSVKVLDNVNFDVSKHEFVAIVGPSGCGKSTLLRVLSGLIEPSEGQVRVFGHPVSGPREDIGIVFQKPTLLPWKNVLDNVLFPLKHKFGHVSDKDRKHAQSLLEKVGLADFTTSMPNELSGGMQQRVGIARALLLNPDILIMDEPFSALDALTREEMGFELQRIWMEKPKTVLFITHSISEAVLLADKVLVMGPRPSTVLEEIQINLPRPRTINTLQEKTFSDYTTKIREYFYRPAVMETTASADKDNVAPLRRRA
;
A
#
# COMPACT_ATOMS: atom_id res chain seq x y z
N MET A 1 -17.21 16.26 6.21
CA MET A 1 -17.71 15.08 5.47
C MET A 1 -17.32 13.84 6.25
N GLN A 2 -18.16 12.82 6.29
CA GLN A 2 -17.77 11.55 6.93
C GLN A 2 -16.71 10.84 6.06
N PRO A 3 -15.62 10.34 6.65
CA PRO A 3 -14.58 9.64 5.89
C PRO A 3 -15.13 8.36 5.27
N PHE A 4 -14.59 7.99 4.10
CA PHE A 4 -14.96 6.77 3.39
C PHE A 4 -14.39 5.52 4.07
N VAL A 5 -13.13 5.62 4.53
CA VAL A 5 -12.47 4.65 5.42
C VAL A 5 -11.92 5.43 6.60
N SER A 6 -12.07 4.91 7.81
CA SER A 6 -11.47 5.49 9.02
C SER A 6 -10.83 4.42 9.89
N PHE A 7 -9.64 4.73 10.38
CA PHE A 7 -8.93 4.00 11.41
C PHE A 7 -8.95 4.83 12.69
N SER A 8 -9.48 4.28 13.77
CA SER A 8 -9.62 4.98 15.04
C SER A 8 -8.96 4.16 16.15
N GLN A 9 -7.81 4.61 16.63
CA GLN A 9 -7.02 4.01 17.71
C GLN A 9 -6.71 2.52 17.45
N VAL A 10 -6.44 2.17 16.18
CA VAL A 10 -6.24 0.77 15.80
C VAL A 10 -4.90 0.25 16.28
N GLY A 11 -4.97 -0.80 17.11
CA GLY A 11 -3.84 -1.59 17.55
C GLY A 11 -4.01 -3.05 17.18
N HIS A 12 -2.90 -3.75 16.94
CA HIS A 12 -2.92 -5.19 16.71
C HIS A 12 -1.70 -5.89 17.28
N THR A 13 -1.96 -6.93 18.06
CA THR A 13 -0.94 -7.79 18.69
C THR A 13 -1.13 -9.22 18.20
N TYR A 14 -0.09 -9.79 17.62
CA TYR A 14 -0.05 -11.22 17.31
C TYR A 14 0.35 -12.00 18.55
N HIS A 15 -0.41 -13.03 18.88
CA HIS A 15 -0.13 -13.94 19.98
C HIS A 15 0.32 -15.29 19.43
N SER A 16 1.43 -15.80 19.95
CA SER A 16 1.90 -17.15 19.72
C SER A 16 2.17 -17.82 21.08
N GLU A 17 2.34 -19.14 21.08
CA GLU A 17 2.64 -19.88 22.33
C GLU A 17 3.88 -19.36 23.08
N LYS A 18 4.82 -18.74 22.35
CA LYS A 18 6.10 -18.30 22.92
C LYS A 18 6.19 -16.80 23.22
N GLN A 19 5.42 -15.99 22.50
CA GLN A 19 5.50 -14.51 22.63
C GLN A 19 4.29 -13.81 22.07
N SER A 20 4.06 -12.59 22.58
CA SER A 20 3.12 -11.63 22.02
C SER A 20 3.89 -10.48 21.38
N VAL A 21 3.54 -10.12 20.15
CA VAL A 21 4.22 -9.06 19.38
C VAL A 21 3.19 -8.02 18.99
N LYS A 22 3.25 -6.84 19.61
CA LYS A 22 2.46 -5.68 19.18
C LYS A 22 3.05 -5.14 17.88
N VAL A 23 2.24 -5.10 16.82
CA VAL A 23 2.66 -4.70 15.47
C VAL A 23 2.13 -3.32 15.13
N LEU A 24 0.87 -3.05 15.45
CA LEU A 24 0.23 -1.75 15.29
C LEU A 24 -0.11 -1.17 16.66
N ASP A 25 0.08 0.13 16.84
CA ASP A 25 -0.21 0.84 18.06
C ASP A 25 -0.85 2.20 17.76
N ASN A 26 -2.07 2.41 18.23
CA ASN A 26 -2.80 3.66 18.14
C ASN A 26 -2.78 4.29 16.71
N VAL A 27 -3.03 3.47 15.69
CA VAL A 27 -3.07 3.94 14.30
C VAL A 27 -4.38 4.71 14.06
N ASN A 28 -4.23 5.96 13.61
CA ASN A 28 -5.33 6.87 13.31
C ASN A 28 -5.09 7.51 11.95
N PHE A 29 -6.05 7.42 11.04
CA PHE A 29 -6.12 8.18 9.78
C PHE A 29 -7.47 7.98 9.10
N ASP A 30 -7.78 8.90 8.20
CA ASP A 30 -8.98 8.86 7.37
C ASP A 30 -8.61 8.80 5.89
N VAL A 31 -9.48 8.17 5.09
CA VAL A 31 -9.38 8.13 3.63
C VAL A 31 -10.69 8.63 3.03
N SER A 32 -10.59 9.56 2.11
CA SER A 32 -11.73 10.08 1.36
C SER A 32 -12.15 9.13 0.24
N LYS A 33 -13.40 9.25 -0.21
CA LYS A 33 -13.86 8.48 -1.37
C LYS A 33 -13.04 8.86 -2.61
N HIS A 34 -12.61 7.85 -3.36
CA HIS A 34 -11.80 7.99 -4.57
C HIS A 34 -10.41 8.60 -4.33
N GLU A 35 -9.94 8.66 -3.10
CA GLU A 35 -8.59 9.09 -2.77
C GLU A 35 -7.58 7.94 -3.01
N PHE A 36 -6.45 8.26 -3.58
CA PHE A 36 -5.32 7.33 -3.72
C PHE A 36 -4.34 7.58 -2.57
N VAL A 37 -4.29 6.68 -1.59
CA VAL A 37 -3.44 6.78 -0.41
C VAL A 37 -2.29 5.79 -0.52
N ALA A 38 -1.05 6.28 -0.51
CA ALA A 38 0.13 5.42 -0.38
C ALA A 38 0.57 5.29 1.08
N ILE A 39 1.05 4.11 1.45
CA ILE A 39 1.56 3.79 2.77
C ILE A 39 3.01 3.38 2.64
N VAL A 40 3.91 4.17 3.22
CA VAL A 40 5.35 3.91 3.22
C VAL A 40 5.86 3.69 4.64
N GLY A 41 6.90 2.90 4.80
CA GLY A 41 7.48 2.61 6.11
C GLY A 41 8.53 1.50 6.06
N PRO A 42 9.30 1.28 7.14
CA PRO A 42 10.32 0.24 7.19
C PRO A 42 9.75 -1.16 6.91
N SER A 43 10.60 -2.08 6.47
CA SER A 43 10.19 -3.48 6.31
C SER A 43 9.77 -4.06 7.66
N GLY A 44 8.66 -4.83 7.66
CA GLY A 44 8.13 -5.46 8.86
C GLY A 44 7.47 -4.53 9.88
N CYS A 45 7.26 -3.25 9.59
CA CYS A 45 6.61 -2.33 10.53
C CYS A 45 5.11 -2.61 10.73
N GLY A 46 4.44 -3.34 9.83
CA GLY A 46 3.01 -3.68 9.99
C GLY A 46 2.10 -3.22 8.87
N LYS A 47 2.62 -2.71 7.75
CA LYS A 47 1.82 -2.24 6.60
C LYS A 47 0.84 -3.30 6.09
N SER A 48 1.31 -4.52 5.85
CA SER A 48 0.43 -5.62 5.41
C SER A 48 -0.57 -6.04 6.50
N THR A 49 -0.23 -5.89 7.79
CA THR A 49 -1.17 -6.10 8.90
C THR A 49 -2.32 -5.09 8.84
N LEU A 50 -2.00 -3.83 8.59
CA LEU A 50 -2.98 -2.75 8.43
C LEU A 50 -3.97 -3.05 7.29
N LEU A 51 -3.47 -3.55 6.13
CA LEU A 51 -4.36 -3.94 5.02
C LEU A 51 -5.22 -5.16 5.35
N ARG A 52 -4.70 -6.13 6.13
CA ARG A 52 -5.48 -7.30 6.57
C ARG A 52 -6.60 -6.88 7.53
N VAL A 53 -6.34 -5.90 8.40
CA VAL A 53 -7.38 -5.34 9.28
C VAL A 53 -8.45 -4.63 8.45
N LEU A 54 -8.06 -3.79 7.48
CA LEU A 54 -9.02 -3.10 6.60
C LEU A 54 -9.88 -4.08 5.79
N SER A 55 -9.28 -5.14 5.27
CA SER A 55 -10.00 -6.14 4.48
C SER A 55 -10.88 -7.07 5.31
N GLY A 56 -10.82 -6.98 6.64
CA GLY A 56 -11.54 -7.87 7.55
C GLY A 56 -10.98 -9.30 7.62
N LEU A 57 -9.76 -9.53 7.10
CA LEU A 57 -9.07 -10.82 7.20
C LEU A 57 -8.55 -11.09 8.62
N ILE A 58 -8.29 -10.04 9.39
CA ILE A 58 -7.98 -10.10 10.82
C ILE A 58 -8.73 -8.99 11.54
N GLU A 59 -9.15 -9.24 12.77
CA GLU A 59 -9.73 -8.23 13.63
C GLU A 59 -8.63 -7.43 14.34
N PRO A 60 -8.81 -6.11 14.53
CA PRO A 60 -7.88 -5.33 15.35
C PRO A 60 -7.99 -5.79 16.82
N SER A 61 -6.87 -5.78 17.55
CA SER A 61 -6.87 -6.08 18.99
C SER A 61 -7.38 -4.91 19.83
N GLU A 62 -7.26 -3.69 19.30
CA GLU A 62 -7.68 -2.43 19.93
C GLU A 62 -8.23 -1.49 18.86
N GLY A 63 -9.15 -0.60 19.23
CA GLY A 63 -9.74 0.37 18.32
C GLY A 63 -10.68 -0.24 17.30
N GLN A 64 -10.93 0.48 16.20
CA GLN A 64 -11.83 0.00 15.15
C GLN A 64 -11.51 0.58 13.79
N VAL A 65 -11.83 -0.18 12.74
CA VAL A 65 -11.84 0.29 11.35
C VAL A 65 -13.28 0.40 10.88
N ARG A 66 -13.60 1.49 10.19
CA ARG A 66 -14.92 1.68 9.57
C ARG A 66 -14.76 1.91 8.08
N VAL A 67 -15.70 1.36 7.31
CA VAL A 67 -15.85 1.58 5.87
C VAL A 67 -17.29 2.00 5.61
N PHE A 68 -17.51 3.11 4.91
CA PHE A 68 -18.83 3.75 4.76
C PHE A 68 -19.54 4.04 6.12
N GLY A 69 -18.77 4.32 7.17
CA GLY A 69 -19.30 4.51 8.53
C GLY A 69 -19.66 3.23 9.29
N HIS A 70 -19.60 2.05 8.64
CA HIS A 70 -19.87 0.75 9.28
C HIS A 70 -18.57 0.09 9.75
N PRO A 71 -18.54 -0.50 10.95
CA PRO A 71 -17.37 -1.24 11.42
C PRO A 71 -17.07 -2.45 10.53
N VAL A 72 -15.79 -2.73 10.34
CA VAL A 72 -15.31 -3.92 9.63
C VAL A 72 -15.29 -5.09 10.62
N SER A 73 -16.17 -6.07 10.40
CA SER A 73 -16.35 -7.26 11.26
C SER A 73 -16.05 -8.58 10.54
N GLY A 74 -15.46 -8.54 9.35
CA GLY A 74 -15.11 -9.73 8.56
C GLY A 74 -14.76 -9.35 7.12
N PRO A 75 -14.42 -10.37 6.29
CA PRO A 75 -14.06 -10.16 4.90
C PRO A 75 -15.12 -9.42 4.11
N ARG A 76 -14.71 -8.44 3.30
CA ARG A 76 -15.60 -7.55 2.55
C ARG A 76 -15.54 -7.85 1.07
N GLU A 77 -16.70 -7.90 0.42
CA GLU A 77 -16.83 -8.17 -1.02
C GLU A 77 -16.59 -6.92 -1.90
N ASP A 78 -16.67 -5.74 -1.32
CA ASP A 78 -16.43 -4.45 -1.98
C ASP A 78 -14.94 -4.04 -1.99
N ILE A 79 -14.06 -4.92 -1.52
CA ILE A 79 -12.61 -4.74 -1.52
C ILE A 79 -11.94 -5.69 -2.51
N GLY A 80 -11.20 -5.14 -3.47
CA GLY A 80 -10.27 -5.88 -4.32
C GLY A 80 -8.87 -5.88 -3.70
N ILE A 81 -8.18 -7.02 -3.73
CA ILE A 81 -6.84 -7.14 -3.15
C ILE A 81 -5.85 -7.60 -4.21
N VAL A 82 -4.74 -6.86 -4.35
CA VAL A 82 -3.55 -7.25 -5.10
C VAL A 82 -2.46 -7.58 -4.08
N PHE A 83 -2.06 -8.84 -4.01
CA PHE A 83 -1.03 -9.31 -3.09
C PHE A 83 0.37 -9.07 -3.65
N GLN A 84 1.36 -8.98 -2.78
CA GLN A 84 2.78 -8.85 -3.12
C GLN A 84 3.24 -9.98 -4.05
N LYS A 85 2.86 -11.23 -3.76
CA LYS A 85 3.03 -12.37 -4.67
C LYS A 85 1.74 -12.54 -5.48
N PRO A 86 1.82 -12.57 -6.81
CA PRO A 86 0.64 -12.79 -7.65
C PRO A 86 0.12 -14.21 -7.46
N THR A 87 -0.82 -14.42 -6.54
CA THR A 87 -1.39 -15.72 -6.19
C THR A 87 -2.27 -16.25 -7.32
N LEU A 88 -1.68 -16.50 -8.51
CA LEU A 88 -2.38 -17.07 -9.64
C LEU A 88 -2.61 -18.57 -9.43
N LEU A 89 -3.73 -19.06 -9.97
CA LEU A 89 -4.06 -20.48 -9.97
C LEU A 89 -3.24 -21.17 -11.07
N PRO A 90 -2.25 -22.01 -10.74
CA PRO A 90 -1.31 -22.53 -11.73
C PRO A 90 -1.93 -23.48 -12.75
N TRP A 91 -3.13 -24.01 -12.49
CA TRP A 91 -3.91 -24.88 -13.39
C TRP A 91 -4.93 -24.11 -14.23
N LYS A 92 -4.91 -22.80 -14.22
CA LYS A 92 -5.79 -21.93 -15.03
C LYS A 92 -4.95 -21.00 -15.90
N ASN A 93 -5.40 -20.78 -17.14
CA ASN A 93 -4.79 -19.76 -17.98
C ASN A 93 -5.06 -18.35 -17.46
N VAL A 94 -4.47 -17.35 -18.10
CA VAL A 94 -4.56 -15.92 -17.72
C VAL A 94 -6.02 -15.46 -17.65
N LEU A 95 -6.81 -15.70 -18.70
CA LEU A 95 -8.21 -15.27 -18.75
C LEU A 95 -9.04 -15.93 -17.65
N ASP A 96 -8.86 -17.23 -17.42
CA ASP A 96 -9.56 -17.97 -16.38
C ASP A 96 -9.12 -17.57 -14.97
N ASN A 97 -7.88 -17.12 -14.78
CA ASN A 97 -7.43 -16.51 -13.53
C ASN A 97 -8.15 -15.19 -13.26
N VAL A 98 -8.27 -14.32 -14.25
CA VAL A 98 -9.01 -13.07 -14.12
C VAL A 98 -10.48 -13.34 -13.84
N LEU A 99 -11.12 -14.30 -14.53
CA LEU A 99 -12.53 -14.64 -14.38
C LEU A 99 -12.85 -15.42 -13.08
N PHE A 100 -11.85 -15.91 -12.38
CA PHE A 100 -12.05 -16.77 -11.21
C PHE A 100 -12.97 -16.17 -10.13
N PRO A 101 -12.84 -14.88 -9.73
CA PRO A 101 -13.71 -14.30 -8.70
C PRO A 101 -15.19 -14.33 -9.09
N LEU A 102 -15.53 -14.06 -10.35
CA LEU A 102 -16.91 -14.14 -10.83
C LEU A 102 -17.43 -15.57 -10.79
N LYS A 103 -16.64 -16.53 -11.29
CA LYS A 103 -17.01 -17.94 -11.29
C LYS A 103 -17.19 -18.47 -9.87
N HIS A 104 -16.35 -18.04 -8.94
CA HIS A 104 -16.46 -18.42 -7.53
C HIS A 104 -17.72 -17.85 -6.87
N LYS A 105 -18.00 -16.56 -7.13
CA LYS A 105 -19.12 -15.84 -6.50
C LYS A 105 -20.48 -16.23 -7.06
N PHE A 106 -20.58 -16.39 -8.40
CA PHE A 106 -21.87 -16.56 -9.10
C PHE A 106 -22.05 -17.93 -9.75
N GLY A 107 -21.03 -18.80 -9.74
CA GLY A 107 -21.05 -20.13 -10.34
C GLY A 107 -20.94 -20.13 -11.86
N HIS A 108 -21.14 -19.01 -12.55
CA HIS A 108 -21.11 -18.89 -14.01
C HIS A 108 -20.42 -17.61 -14.47
N VAL A 109 -20.07 -17.54 -15.74
CA VAL A 109 -19.44 -16.40 -16.39
C VAL A 109 -20.19 -16.15 -17.71
N SER A 110 -20.70 -14.94 -17.89
CA SER A 110 -21.38 -14.53 -19.12
C SER A 110 -20.37 -14.08 -20.21
N ASP A 111 -20.83 -13.97 -21.46
CA ASP A 111 -20.00 -13.40 -22.53
C ASP A 111 -19.63 -11.94 -22.29
N LYS A 112 -20.50 -11.19 -21.60
CA LYS A 112 -20.20 -9.81 -21.17
C LYS A 112 -19.04 -9.77 -20.18
N ASP A 113 -19.01 -10.71 -19.24
CA ASP A 113 -17.91 -10.81 -18.25
C ASP A 113 -16.60 -11.19 -18.92
N ARG A 114 -16.63 -12.10 -19.91
CA ARG A 114 -15.45 -12.46 -20.71
C ARG A 114 -14.89 -11.25 -21.46
N LYS A 115 -15.75 -10.49 -22.15
CA LYS A 115 -15.34 -9.26 -22.85
C LYS A 115 -14.76 -8.23 -21.87
N HIS A 116 -15.35 -8.09 -20.69
CA HIS A 116 -14.83 -7.20 -19.66
C HIS A 116 -13.46 -7.65 -19.13
N ALA A 117 -13.28 -8.94 -18.86
CA ALA A 117 -11.99 -9.50 -18.45
C ALA A 117 -10.91 -9.30 -19.53
N GLN A 118 -11.26 -9.52 -20.81
CA GLN A 118 -10.35 -9.27 -21.94
C GLN A 118 -9.96 -7.80 -22.04
N SER A 119 -10.92 -6.87 -21.90
CA SER A 119 -10.64 -5.42 -21.86
C SER A 119 -9.71 -5.03 -20.70
N LEU A 120 -9.85 -5.66 -19.53
CA LEU A 120 -8.92 -5.43 -18.41
C LEU A 120 -7.52 -5.97 -18.73
N LEU A 121 -7.42 -7.14 -19.37
CA LEU A 121 -6.13 -7.70 -19.79
C LEU A 121 -5.46 -6.84 -20.87
N GLU A 122 -6.22 -6.29 -21.81
CA GLU A 122 -5.73 -5.32 -22.78
C GLU A 122 -5.16 -4.07 -22.09
N LYS A 123 -5.89 -3.51 -21.12
CA LYS A 123 -5.44 -2.34 -20.34
C LYS A 123 -4.14 -2.54 -19.59
N VAL A 124 -3.86 -3.76 -19.15
CA VAL A 124 -2.58 -4.09 -18.49
C VAL A 124 -1.53 -4.66 -19.46
N GLY A 125 -1.75 -4.54 -20.78
CA GLY A 125 -0.79 -4.95 -21.82
C GLY A 125 -0.63 -6.47 -21.95
N LEU A 126 -1.69 -7.24 -21.70
CA LEU A 126 -1.68 -8.71 -21.76
C LEU A 126 -2.73 -9.30 -22.73
N ALA A 127 -3.13 -8.54 -23.75
CA ALA A 127 -4.13 -8.98 -24.74
C ALA A 127 -3.74 -10.31 -25.43
N ASP A 128 -2.46 -10.45 -25.80
CA ASP A 128 -1.93 -11.60 -26.53
C ASP A 128 -1.66 -12.83 -25.64
N PHE A 129 -1.77 -12.69 -24.31
CA PHE A 129 -1.42 -13.73 -23.33
C PHE A 129 -2.64 -14.37 -22.66
N THR A 130 -3.85 -14.14 -23.17
CA THR A 130 -5.10 -14.58 -22.53
C THR A 130 -5.20 -16.10 -22.33
N THR A 131 -4.58 -16.89 -23.20
CA THR A 131 -4.56 -18.37 -23.15
C THR A 131 -3.32 -18.94 -22.48
N SER A 132 -2.30 -18.11 -22.20
CA SER A 132 -1.04 -18.54 -21.55
C SER A 132 -1.28 -19.01 -20.13
N MET A 133 -0.44 -19.95 -19.68
CA MET A 133 -0.42 -20.43 -18.30
C MET A 133 0.48 -19.56 -17.44
N PRO A 134 0.26 -19.49 -16.10
CA PRO A 134 1.06 -18.66 -15.20
C PRO A 134 2.58 -18.90 -15.27
N ASN A 135 3.02 -20.13 -15.50
CA ASN A 135 4.43 -20.49 -15.61
C ASN A 135 5.11 -20.03 -16.92
N GLU A 136 4.31 -19.60 -17.91
CA GLU A 136 4.79 -19.03 -19.18
C GLU A 136 4.99 -17.50 -19.10
N LEU A 137 4.60 -16.89 -17.95
CA LEU A 137 4.63 -15.44 -17.74
C LEU A 137 5.82 -15.04 -16.86
N SER A 138 6.40 -13.87 -17.16
CA SER A 138 7.31 -13.21 -16.21
C SER A 138 6.59 -12.83 -14.91
N GLY A 139 7.34 -12.60 -13.83
CA GLY A 139 6.76 -12.17 -12.54
C GLY A 139 5.94 -10.87 -12.67
N GLY A 140 6.40 -9.94 -13.51
CA GLY A 140 5.67 -8.71 -13.82
C GLY A 140 4.37 -8.95 -14.56
N MET A 141 4.36 -9.84 -15.55
CA MET A 141 3.13 -10.22 -16.27
C MET A 141 2.13 -10.89 -15.31
N GLN A 142 2.59 -11.78 -14.42
CA GLN A 142 1.75 -12.39 -13.41
C GLN A 142 1.12 -11.34 -12.47
N GLN A 143 1.86 -10.31 -12.09
CA GLN A 143 1.37 -9.21 -11.26
C GLN A 143 0.29 -8.40 -12.00
N ARG A 144 0.47 -8.13 -13.29
CA ARG A 144 -0.54 -7.48 -14.13
C ARG A 144 -1.84 -8.30 -14.22
N VAL A 145 -1.76 -9.62 -14.31
CA VAL A 145 -2.92 -10.51 -14.22
C VAL A 145 -3.62 -10.37 -12.85
N GLY A 146 -2.84 -10.28 -11.77
CA GLY A 146 -3.35 -10.05 -10.42
C GLY A 146 -4.12 -8.74 -10.29
N ILE A 147 -3.63 -7.66 -10.90
CA ILE A 147 -4.30 -6.35 -10.95
C ILE A 147 -5.61 -6.45 -11.74
N ALA A 148 -5.58 -7.05 -12.95
CA ALA A 148 -6.78 -7.25 -13.76
C ALA A 148 -7.85 -8.06 -13.02
N ARG A 149 -7.44 -9.13 -12.31
CA ARG A 149 -8.32 -9.96 -11.48
C ARG A 149 -8.97 -9.18 -10.34
N ALA A 150 -8.20 -8.33 -9.64
CA ALA A 150 -8.71 -7.52 -8.55
C ALA A 150 -9.72 -6.47 -9.03
N LEU A 151 -9.56 -5.95 -10.24
CA LEU A 151 -10.45 -4.97 -10.84
C LEU A 151 -11.74 -5.56 -11.42
N LEU A 152 -11.78 -6.88 -11.69
CA LEU A 152 -12.89 -7.53 -12.41
C LEU A 152 -14.25 -7.33 -11.75
N LEU A 153 -14.32 -7.44 -10.41
CA LEU A 153 -15.55 -7.24 -9.65
C LEU A 153 -15.90 -5.77 -9.45
N ASN A 154 -15.12 -4.85 -10.03
CA ASN A 154 -15.30 -3.41 -9.89
C ASN A 154 -15.44 -2.95 -8.42
N PRO A 155 -14.48 -3.28 -7.56
CA PRO A 155 -14.55 -2.96 -6.13
C PRO A 155 -14.60 -1.45 -5.87
N ASP A 156 -15.15 -1.04 -4.72
CA ASP A 156 -15.12 0.36 -4.28
C ASP A 156 -13.75 0.74 -3.69
N ILE A 157 -13.10 -0.24 -3.05
CA ILE A 157 -11.77 -0.11 -2.45
C ILE A 157 -10.81 -1.08 -3.12
N LEU A 158 -9.64 -0.61 -3.48
CA LEU A 158 -8.56 -1.44 -4.01
C LEU A 158 -7.36 -1.39 -3.06
N ILE A 159 -6.99 -2.53 -2.53
CA ILE A 159 -5.83 -2.71 -1.67
C ILE A 159 -4.71 -3.32 -2.50
N MET A 160 -3.53 -2.70 -2.46
CA MET A 160 -2.34 -3.19 -3.16
C MET A 160 -1.16 -3.30 -2.19
N ASP A 161 -0.65 -4.51 -1.98
CA ASP A 161 0.50 -4.77 -1.11
C ASP A 161 1.74 -4.98 -1.97
N GLU A 162 2.58 -3.95 -2.08
CA GLU A 162 3.82 -3.92 -2.86
C GLU A 162 3.68 -4.49 -4.29
N PRO A 163 2.71 -4.03 -5.10
CA PRO A 163 2.34 -4.67 -6.35
C PRO A 163 3.44 -4.64 -7.41
N PHE A 164 4.45 -3.80 -7.26
CA PHE A 164 5.53 -3.62 -8.22
C PHE A 164 6.88 -4.14 -7.74
N SER A 165 6.93 -4.81 -6.58
CA SER A 165 8.19 -5.26 -5.97
C SER A 165 8.98 -6.27 -6.81
N ALA A 166 8.30 -7.04 -7.65
CA ALA A 166 8.90 -8.06 -8.53
C ALA A 166 9.32 -7.51 -9.91
N LEU A 167 9.15 -6.19 -10.17
CA LEU A 167 9.47 -5.55 -11.44
C LEU A 167 10.85 -4.91 -11.42
N ASP A 168 11.51 -4.90 -12.59
CA ASP A 168 12.67 -4.04 -12.82
C ASP A 168 12.28 -2.55 -12.79
N ALA A 169 13.28 -1.66 -12.71
CA ALA A 169 13.06 -0.24 -12.50
C ALA A 169 12.23 0.42 -13.62
N LEU A 170 12.51 0.10 -14.90
CA LEU A 170 11.81 0.69 -16.04
C LEU A 170 10.37 0.21 -16.11
N THR A 171 10.16 -1.10 -16.03
CA THR A 171 8.82 -1.71 -16.03
C THR A 171 7.98 -1.21 -14.85
N ARG A 172 8.61 -0.93 -13.71
CA ARG A 172 7.94 -0.39 -12.53
C ARG A 172 7.41 1.03 -12.77
N GLU A 173 8.21 1.90 -13.39
CA GLU A 173 7.76 3.26 -13.76
C GLU A 173 6.62 3.22 -14.78
N GLU A 174 6.75 2.41 -15.83
CA GLU A 174 5.69 2.19 -16.82
C GLU A 174 4.38 1.73 -16.18
N MET A 175 4.47 0.75 -15.25
CA MET A 175 3.30 0.27 -14.52
C MET A 175 2.71 1.32 -13.59
N GLY A 176 3.52 2.22 -13.04
CA GLY A 176 3.03 3.35 -12.26
C GLY A 176 2.17 4.29 -13.12
N PHE A 177 2.65 4.66 -14.30
CA PHE A 177 1.87 5.50 -15.23
C PHE A 177 0.61 4.79 -15.72
N GLU A 178 0.69 3.49 -16.02
CA GLU A 178 -0.45 2.70 -16.46
C GLU A 178 -1.51 2.55 -15.36
N LEU A 179 -1.10 2.27 -14.11
CA LEU A 179 -2.01 2.22 -12.98
C LEU A 179 -2.71 3.57 -12.74
N GLN A 180 -1.96 4.68 -12.84
CA GLN A 180 -2.56 6.01 -12.79
C GLN A 180 -3.60 6.22 -13.89
N ARG A 181 -3.31 5.83 -15.13
CA ARG A 181 -4.24 5.92 -16.27
C ARG A 181 -5.52 5.14 -16.01
N ILE A 182 -5.40 3.87 -15.57
CA ILE A 182 -6.54 3.01 -15.23
C ILE A 182 -7.37 3.63 -14.10
N TRP A 183 -6.70 4.16 -13.08
CA TRP A 183 -7.38 4.80 -11.95
C TRP A 183 -8.11 6.09 -12.37
N MET A 184 -7.52 6.91 -13.24
CA MET A 184 -8.14 8.16 -13.73
C MET A 184 -9.38 7.90 -14.59
N GLU A 185 -9.42 6.80 -15.37
CA GLU A 185 -10.60 6.42 -16.15
C GLU A 185 -11.81 6.09 -15.24
N LYS A 186 -11.56 5.43 -14.11
CA LYS A 186 -12.59 5.03 -13.17
C LYS A 186 -12.05 5.09 -11.73
N PRO A 187 -12.08 6.28 -11.11
CA PRO A 187 -11.49 6.47 -9.78
C PRO A 187 -12.06 5.49 -8.75
N LYS A 188 -11.18 4.89 -7.96
CA LYS A 188 -11.43 4.01 -6.83
C LYS A 188 -10.74 4.58 -5.60
N THR A 189 -11.22 4.22 -4.42
CA THR A 189 -10.43 4.44 -3.21
C THR A 189 -9.31 3.41 -3.17
N VAL A 190 -8.06 3.86 -3.09
CA VAL A 190 -6.88 2.97 -3.18
C VAL A 190 -6.04 3.11 -1.92
N LEU A 191 -5.66 1.97 -1.32
CA LEU A 191 -4.59 1.88 -0.34
C LEU A 191 -3.44 1.09 -0.95
N PHE A 192 -2.33 1.77 -1.17
CA PHE A 192 -1.18 1.28 -1.91
C PHE A 192 0.04 1.21 -1.00
N ILE A 193 0.47 0.00 -0.62
CA ILE A 193 1.72 -0.19 0.11
C ILE A 193 2.87 -0.25 -0.88
N THR A 194 3.91 0.50 -0.59
CA THR A 194 5.18 0.42 -1.30
C THR A 194 6.35 0.78 -0.39
N HIS A 195 7.53 0.27 -0.71
CA HIS A 195 8.80 0.73 -0.15
C HIS A 195 9.49 1.78 -1.04
N SER A 196 8.94 2.06 -2.21
CA SER A 196 9.42 3.07 -3.14
C SER A 196 8.75 4.41 -2.88
N ILE A 197 9.52 5.39 -2.38
CA ILE A 197 9.03 6.74 -2.15
C ILE A 197 8.59 7.41 -3.46
N SER A 198 9.31 7.14 -4.57
CA SER A 198 8.96 7.68 -5.88
C SER A 198 7.60 7.18 -6.37
N GLU A 199 7.29 5.88 -6.19
CA GLU A 199 5.96 5.33 -6.51
C GLU A 199 4.87 6.01 -5.66
N ALA A 200 5.12 6.18 -4.36
CA ALA A 200 4.16 6.82 -3.47
C ALA A 200 3.85 8.25 -3.91
N VAL A 201 4.87 9.05 -4.24
CA VAL A 201 4.69 10.43 -4.72
C VAL A 201 4.10 10.47 -6.12
N LEU A 202 4.44 9.51 -7.02
CA LEU A 202 3.88 9.43 -8.37
C LEU A 202 2.37 9.15 -8.37
N LEU A 203 1.91 8.25 -7.48
CA LEU A 203 0.55 7.71 -7.54
C LEU A 203 -0.42 8.37 -6.56
N ALA A 204 0.04 8.76 -5.37
CA ALA A 204 -0.86 9.10 -4.29
C ALA A 204 -1.33 10.56 -4.30
N ASP A 205 -2.53 10.78 -3.76
CA ASP A 205 -3.02 12.08 -3.33
C ASP A 205 -2.56 12.39 -1.90
N LYS A 206 -2.36 11.32 -1.10
CA LYS A 206 -1.86 11.38 0.27
C LYS A 206 -0.89 10.24 0.56
N VAL A 207 0.21 10.52 1.23
CA VAL A 207 1.19 9.54 1.70
C VAL A 207 1.14 9.46 3.22
N LEU A 208 0.90 8.25 3.73
CA LEU A 208 1.01 7.91 5.15
C LEU A 208 2.42 7.37 5.42
N VAL A 209 3.15 8.03 6.30
CA VAL A 209 4.47 7.59 6.74
C VAL A 209 4.33 6.80 8.03
N MET A 210 4.65 5.51 8.00
CA MET A 210 4.59 4.63 9.17
C MET A 210 5.94 4.50 9.84
N GLY A 211 5.93 4.52 11.17
CA GLY A 211 7.11 4.33 12.02
C GLY A 211 7.56 2.86 12.14
N PRO A 212 8.63 2.61 12.91
CA PRO A 212 9.06 1.26 13.27
C PRO A 212 8.03 0.57 14.17
N ARG A 213 8.21 -0.73 14.40
CA ARG A 213 7.32 -1.54 15.26
C ARG A 213 7.54 -1.25 16.75
N PRO A 214 6.47 -1.12 17.56
CA PRO A 214 5.06 -1.08 17.19
C PRO A 214 4.73 0.18 16.40
N SER A 215 4.08 0.00 15.24
CA SER A 215 3.95 1.05 14.24
C SER A 215 2.73 1.93 14.46
N THR A 216 2.96 3.23 14.33
CA THR A 216 1.91 4.26 14.23
C THR A 216 2.11 5.09 12.97
N VAL A 217 1.14 5.92 12.61
CA VAL A 217 1.31 6.93 11.56
C VAL A 217 2.10 8.10 12.13
N LEU A 218 3.29 8.33 11.57
CA LEU A 218 4.18 9.44 11.97
C LEU A 218 3.74 10.75 11.32
N GLU A 219 3.30 10.68 10.07
CA GLU A 219 2.92 11.86 9.29
C GLU A 219 1.95 11.48 8.18
N GLU A 220 1.02 12.40 7.87
CA GLU A 220 0.17 12.39 6.67
C GLU A 220 0.61 13.52 5.75
N ILE A 221 1.11 13.20 4.56
CA ILE A 221 1.63 14.17 3.59
C ILE A 221 0.68 14.25 2.40
N GLN A 222 0.04 15.40 2.20
CA GLN A 222 -0.76 15.67 1.01
C GLN A 222 0.16 15.93 -0.19
N ILE A 223 -0.13 15.28 -1.32
CA ILE A 223 0.65 15.38 -2.56
C ILE A 223 -0.14 16.23 -3.55
N ASN A 224 0.14 17.51 -3.58
CA ASN A 224 -0.54 18.50 -4.43
C ASN A 224 0.13 18.61 -5.82
N LEU A 225 0.39 17.47 -6.46
CA LEU A 225 0.89 17.39 -7.83
C LEU A 225 -0.30 17.14 -8.78
N PRO A 226 -0.44 17.92 -9.87
CA PRO A 226 -1.54 17.72 -10.82
C PRO A 226 -1.44 16.37 -11.52
N ARG A 227 -2.57 15.83 -11.97
CA ARG A 227 -2.66 14.62 -12.79
C ARG A 227 -3.04 15.00 -14.24
N PRO A 228 -2.61 14.27 -15.27
CA PRO A 228 -1.76 13.09 -15.21
C PRO A 228 -0.31 13.43 -14.86
N ARG A 229 0.30 12.67 -13.95
CA ARG A 229 1.73 12.74 -13.66
C ARG A 229 2.49 11.92 -14.70
N THR A 230 3.51 12.50 -15.28
CA THR A 230 4.28 11.94 -16.41
C THR A 230 5.76 11.87 -16.06
N ILE A 231 6.57 11.40 -17.00
CA ILE A 231 8.03 11.40 -16.84
C ILE A 231 8.59 12.81 -16.54
N ASN A 232 7.95 13.87 -17.08
CA ASN A 232 8.34 15.24 -16.79
C ASN A 232 8.07 15.60 -15.33
N THR A 233 6.97 15.11 -14.75
CA THR A 233 6.66 15.33 -13.34
C THR A 233 7.76 14.78 -12.42
N LEU A 234 8.39 13.66 -12.77
CA LEU A 234 9.49 13.06 -11.99
C LEU A 234 10.73 13.96 -11.93
N GLN A 235 10.89 14.86 -12.91
CA GLN A 235 12.02 15.80 -13.01
C GLN A 235 11.73 17.15 -12.34
N GLU A 236 10.51 17.39 -11.90
CA GLU A 236 10.11 18.62 -11.24
C GLU A 236 10.72 18.73 -9.84
N LYS A 237 11.10 19.95 -9.46
CA LYS A 237 11.60 20.23 -8.12
C LYS A 237 10.58 19.85 -7.03
N THR A 238 9.30 20.15 -7.27
CA THR A 238 8.20 19.80 -6.34
C THR A 238 8.11 18.32 -6.07
N PHE A 239 8.33 17.46 -7.08
CA PHE A 239 8.40 16.01 -6.90
C PHE A 239 9.59 15.62 -6.02
N SER A 240 10.75 16.19 -6.27
CA SER A 240 11.98 15.98 -5.49
C SER A 240 11.80 16.46 -4.04
N ASP A 241 11.14 17.57 -3.81
CA ASP A 241 10.87 18.12 -2.47
C ASP A 241 9.98 17.14 -1.65
N TYR A 242 8.91 16.58 -2.24
CA TYR A 242 8.10 15.55 -1.59
C TYR A 242 8.89 14.29 -1.27
N THR A 243 9.66 13.79 -2.21
CA THR A 243 10.48 12.57 -1.98
C THR A 243 11.52 12.78 -0.90
N THR A 244 12.12 13.97 -0.83
CA THR A 244 13.09 14.36 0.20
C THR A 244 12.41 14.45 1.57
N LYS A 245 11.26 15.13 1.66
CA LYS A 245 10.48 15.23 2.91
C LYS A 245 10.14 13.85 3.48
N ILE A 246 9.69 12.92 2.63
CA ILE A 246 9.37 11.56 3.08
C ILE A 246 10.62 10.81 3.54
N ARG A 247 11.75 10.96 2.84
CA ARG A 247 13.02 10.31 3.22
C ARG A 247 13.51 10.73 4.60
N GLU A 248 13.32 11.98 5.00
CA GLU A 248 13.76 12.49 6.29
C GLU A 248 13.20 11.70 7.48
N TYR A 249 12.00 11.10 7.34
CA TYR A 249 11.44 10.25 8.40
C TYR A 249 12.18 8.93 8.58
N PHE A 250 12.90 8.45 7.57
CA PHE A 250 13.61 7.16 7.60
C PHE A 250 15.11 7.31 7.84
N TYR A 251 15.68 8.48 7.51
CA TYR A 251 17.12 8.73 7.54
C TYR A 251 17.52 9.83 8.53
N ARG A 252 16.63 10.33 9.38
CA ARG A 252 17.05 11.16 10.49
C ARG A 252 17.98 10.31 11.37
N PRO A 253 19.28 10.68 11.54
CA PRO A 253 20.10 10.03 12.53
C PRO A 253 19.43 10.24 13.88
N ALA A 254 19.44 9.22 14.74
CA ALA A 254 19.15 9.33 16.16
C ALA A 254 20.27 10.15 16.80
N VAL A 255 20.30 11.47 16.59
CA VAL A 255 21.27 12.39 17.15
C VAL A 255 20.50 13.44 17.94
N MET A 256 20.82 13.48 19.22
CA MET A 256 20.56 14.50 20.22
C MET A 256 19.31 14.34 21.11
N GLU A 257 19.29 13.26 21.88
CA GLU A 257 18.82 13.34 23.26
C GLU A 257 19.93 12.88 24.20
N THR A 258 21.06 13.58 24.20
CA THR A 258 22.08 13.43 25.25
C THR A 258 23.04 14.62 25.18
N THR A 259 22.64 15.80 25.70
CA THR A 259 23.51 16.78 26.33
C THR A 259 22.70 17.96 26.86
N ALA A 260 21.96 17.72 27.93
CA ALA A 260 21.48 18.83 28.76
C ALA A 260 21.32 18.36 30.23
N SER A 261 22.35 17.70 30.77
CA SER A 261 22.51 17.63 32.24
C SER A 261 23.84 16.98 32.58
N ALA A 262 24.92 17.71 32.48
CA ALA A 262 26.16 17.53 33.28
C ALA A 262 27.15 18.63 32.89
N ASP A 263 27.11 19.74 33.59
CA ASP A 263 28.29 20.43 34.05
C ASP A 263 27.89 21.68 34.85
N LYS A 264 27.67 21.49 36.10
CA LYS A 264 27.97 22.47 37.14
C LYS A 264 28.47 21.68 38.36
N ASP A 265 29.61 22.10 38.81
CA ASP A 265 30.27 21.71 40.03
C ASP A 265 31.27 20.54 39.96
N ASN A 266 32.52 20.83 39.61
CA ASN A 266 33.64 20.59 40.55
C ASN A 266 34.98 21.09 39.98
N VAL A 267 35.34 22.32 40.33
CA VAL A 267 36.73 22.79 40.26
C VAL A 267 37.29 22.70 41.65
N ALA A 268 38.11 21.70 41.93
CA ALA A 268 38.98 21.66 43.14
C ALA A 268 40.43 21.92 42.74
N PRO A 269 41.22 22.76 43.49
CA PRO A 269 42.52 23.21 43.06
C PRO A 269 43.62 22.19 43.35
N LEU A 270 44.50 22.01 42.39
CA LEU A 270 45.75 21.25 42.51
C LEU A 270 46.69 21.90 43.48
N ARG A 271 46.95 21.29 44.65
CA ARG A 271 48.08 21.62 45.57
C ARG A 271 49.39 21.07 44.99
N ARG A 272 50.32 21.98 44.70
CA ARG A 272 51.74 21.69 44.51
C ARG A 272 52.32 21.14 45.82
N ARG A 273 53.06 20.04 45.75
CA ARG A 273 54.08 19.66 46.71
C ARG A 273 55.42 19.50 45.97
N ALA A 274 56.44 20.05 46.70
CA ALA A 274 57.84 20.12 46.39
C ALA A 274 58.50 18.75 46.18
#